data_c118542a56db1bae48e873f8bc407499
#
_entry.id   c118542a56db1bae48e873f8bc407499
#
_cell.length_a   1.000
_cell.length_b   1.000
_cell.length_c   1.000
_cell.angle_alpha   90.00
_cell.angle_beta   90.00
_cell.angle_gamma   90.00
#
_symmetry.space_group_name_H-M   'P 1'
#
loop_
_entity.id
_entity.type
_entity.pdbx_description
1 polymer ?
#
loop_
_entity_poly.entity_id
_entity_poly.type
_entity_poly.pdbx_seq_one_letter_code
_entity_poly.pdbx_strand_id
1 'polypeptide(L)'
;MAFLKLTEQNVQGKTVLIRADMNVPFKDGKISDDTRIRASLASIQYCLDNGASVIVMTHLGRPTEGEFHPEDDVAPVAAHLGGLLGKDVKVLNDWRENKPSLNAGDVVMLQNVRINKGEKKNDLELGKAYAALCDVFVNDAFGTAHRAQASTEAVAQVAPVACAGVLMAGELDALGKALKEPARPMVAIVAGSKVSTKLTILESLADKVDQLIVGGGIANTFLLAEGKSIGKSLAEHDLVEESKKIMAKMASKGGSVPLPTDVVVAKAFAADAEAVVKDIADVAEDDMILDIGPKSAAALAELLKAAGTVVWNGPVGVFEFDQFAGGTKALAEAIAQSKAFSIAGGGDTLAAIAKFGVTDQIGYISTGGGAFLEFLEGKELPAVAALEKRGE
;
A
#
# COMPACT_ATOMS: atom_id res chain seq x y z
N MET A 1 -11.91 10.15 -10.23
CA MET A 1 -11.99 10.66 -8.85
C MET A 1 -11.84 12.16 -8.92
N ALA A 2 -12.84 12.89 -8.46
CA ALA A 2 -12.82 14.36 -8.44
C ALA A 2 -12.44 14.77 -7.02
N PHE A 3 -11.23 15.24 -6.81
CA PHE A 3 -10.75 15.79 -5.55
C PHE A 3 -9.82 16.97 -5.82
N LEU A 4 -9.76 17.90 -4.88
CA LEU A 4 -8.84 19.02 -4.97
C LEU A 4 -7.41 18.56 -4.68
N LYS A 5 -6.44 19.06 -5.42
CA LYS A 5 -5.01 18.81 -5.20
C LYS A 5 -4.35 20.01 -4.54
N LEU A 6 -3.45 19.75 -3.58
CA LEU A 6 -2.66 20.79 -2.93
C LEU A 6 -1.94 21.70 -3.94
N THR A 7 -1.37 21.09 -4.99
CA THR A 7 -0.61 21.81 -6.02
C THR A 7 -1.45 22.76 -6.88
N GLU A 8 -2.77 22.67 -6.77
CA GLU A 8 -3.72 23.56 -7.46
C GLU A 8 -4.31 24.63 -6.53
N GLN A 9 -3.92 24.63 -5.25
CA GLN A 9 -4.41 25.56 -4.24
C GLN A 9 -3.45 26.74 -4.06
N ASN A 10 -4.04 27.93 -3.90
CA ASN A 10 -3.27 29.09 -3.44
C ASN A 10 -3.12 29.01 -1.92
N VAL A 11 -1.91 28.79 -1.45
CA VAL A 11 -1.58 28.67 -0.02
C VAL A 11 -0.77 29.85 0.52
N GLN A 12 -0.48 30.84 -0.31
CA GLN A 12 0.29 32.02 0.11
C GLN A 12 -0.37 32.75 1.27
N GLY A 13 0.37 32.97 2.33
CA GLY A 13 -0.11 33.64 3.54
C GLY A 13 -1.11 32.83 4.37
N LYS A 14 -1.32 31.56 4.03
CA LYS A 14 -2.28 30.67 4.71
C LYS A 14 -1.59 29.72 5.66
N THR A 15 -2.33 29.26 6.65
CA THR A 15 -1.92 28.15 7.52
C THR A 15 -2.47 26.86 6.95
N VAL A 16 -1.58 25.91 6.65
CA VAL A 16 -1.91 24.62 6.08
C VAL A 16 -1.72 23.53 7.12
N LEU A 17 -2.75 22.77 7.39
CA LEU A 17 -2.72 21.60 8.27
C LEU A 17 -2.54 20.34 7.41
N ILE A 18 -1.40 19.68 7.55
CA ILE A 18 -1.10 18.45 6.77
C ILE A 18 -1.23 17.24 7.67
N ARG A 19 -2.15 16.33 7.34
CA ARG A 19 -2.21 15.00 7.92
C ARG A 19 -1.24 14.09 7.17
N ALA A 20 -0.09 13.85 7.77
CA ALA A 20 0.95 12.97 7.25
C ALA A 20 0.90 11.59 7.93
N ASP A 21 1.51 10.60 7.31
CA ASP A 21 1.83 9.32 7.94
C ASP A 21 3.33 9.24 8.20
N MET A 22 3.72 9.64 9.39
CA MET A 22 5.09 9.58 9.88
C MET A 22 5.26 8.53 10.99
N ASN A 23 4.43 7.49 10.95
CA ASN A 23 4.52 6.36 11.87
C ASN A 23 5.71 5.47 11.47
N VAL A 24 6.87 5.84 11.99
CA VAL A 24 8.16 5.21 11.68
C VAL A 24 8.57 4.21 12.76
N PRO A 25 9.35 3.18 12.40
CA PRO A 25 9.89 2.23 13.37
C PRO A 25 11.07 2.82 14.14
N PHE A 26 11.20 2.39 15.40
CA PHE A 26 12.34 2.73 16.28
C PHE A 26 13.12 1.48 16.62
N LYS A 27 14.44 1.64 16.67
CA LYS A 27 15.38 0.64 17.19
C LYS A 27 16.37 1.36 18.11
N ASP A 28 16.52 0.84 19.32
CA ASP A 28 17.42 1.43 20.33
C ASP A 28 17.19 2.95 20.56
N GLY A 29 15.91 3.35 20.59
CA GLY A 29 15.48 4.74 20.80
C GLY A 29 15.71 5.68 19.62
N LYS A 30 16.12 5.15 18.46
CA LYS A 30 16.35 5.92 17.23
C LYS A 30 15.44 5.46 16.12
N ILE A 31 15.06 6.38 15.22
CA ILE A 31 14.33 6.08 14.01
C ILE A 31 15.20 5.16 13.14
N SER A 32 14.72 3.95 12.85
CA SER A 32 15.45 2.95 12.08
C SER A 32 15.15 3.01 10.57
N ASP A 33 14.03 3.62 10.18
CA ASP A 33 13.63 3.84 8.79
C ASP A 33 12.82 5.15 8.72
N ASP A 34 13.30 6.11 7.94
CA ASP A 34 12.68 7.43 7.78
C ASP A 34 11.93 7.60 6.45
N THR A 35 11.70 6.52 5.72
CA THR A 35 11.06 6.55 4.39
C THR A 35 9.74 7.32 4.40
N ARG A 36 8.89 7.12 5.40
CA ARG A 36 7.59 7.81 5.52
C ARG A 36 7.74 9.30 5.78
N ILE A 37 8.73 9.70 6.57
CA ILE A 37 9.02 11.11 6.81
C ILE A 37 9.48 11.77 5.51
N ARG A 38 10.41 11.14 4.80
CA ARG A 38 10.90 11.64 3.50
C ARG A 38 9.80 11.74 2.45
N ALA A 39 8.91 10.77 2.41
CA ALA A 39 7.76 10.78 1.49
C ALA A 39 6.81 11.96 1.73
N SER A 40 6.74 12.46 2.96
CA SER A 40 5.90 13.60 3.35
C SER A 40 6.54 14.96 3.03
N LEU A 41 7.82 15.02 2.69
CA LEU A 41 8.53 16.27 2.45
C LEU A 41 7.98 17.06 1.26
N ALA A 42 7.56 16.40 0.20
CA ALA A 42 7.09 17.07 -1.01
C ALA A 42 5.92 18.02 -0.75
N SER A 43 4.93 17.59 0.04
CA SER A 43 3.77 18.43 0.39
C SER A 43 4.16 19.58 1.32
N ILE A 44 4.99 19.31 2.31
CA ILE A 44 5.48 20.34 3.25
C ILE A 44 6.30 21.39 2.49
N GLN A 45 7.22 20.95 1.66
CA GLN A 45 8.09 21.84 0.89
C GLN A 45 7.30 22.69 -0.11
N TYR A 46 6.29 22.09 -0.76
CA TYR A 46 5.39 22.85 -1.64
C TYR A 46 4.74 24.03 -0.90
N CYS A 47 4.23 23.79 0.32
CA CYS A 47 3.62 24.83 1.13
C CYS A 47 4.62 25.92 1.51
N LEU A 48 5.82 25.54 1.94
CA LEU A 48 6.88 26.48 2.33
C LEU A 48 7.35 27.32 1.15
N ASP A 49 7.55 26.71 -0.01
CA ASP A 49 7.99 27.39 -1.24
C ASP A 49 6.94 28.37 -1.77
N ASN A 50 5.66 28.16 -1.39
CA ASN A 50 4.54 29.03 -1.78
C ASN A 50 4.06 29.96 -0.66
N GLY A 51 4.89 30.22 0.34
CA GLY A 51 4.65 31.25 1.35
C GLY A 51 3.61 30.90 2.42
N ALA A 52 3.36 29.63 2.67
CA ALA A 52 2.48 29.13 3.74
C ALA A 52 3.23 28.91 5.05
N SER A 53 2.48 28.84 6.14
CA SER A 53 2.90 28.19 7.39
C SER A 53 2.29 26.78 7.45
N VAL A 54 2.96 25.85 8.11
CA VAL A 54 2.58 24.43 8.10
C VAL A 54 2.42 23.91 9.52
N ILE A 55 1.29 23.26 9.77
CA ILE A 55 1.07 22.45 10.96
C ILE A 55 1.01 20.99 10.48
N VAL A 56 1.93 20.16 10.96
CA VAL A 56 1.94 18.72 10.67
C VAL A 56 1.22 17.98 11.77
N MET A 57 0.34 17.06 11.41
CA MET A 57 -0.21 16.09 12.36
C MET A 57 0.01 14.67 11.84
N THR A 58 0.40 13.78 12.74
CA THR A 58 0.66 12.38 12.46
C THR A 58 0.29 11.53 13.67
N HIS A 59 0.17 10.23 13.44
CA HIS A 59 0.12 9.25 14.52
C HIS A 59 1.47 8.57 14.69
N LEU A 60 1.69 8.02 15.86
CA LEU A 60 2.83 7.16 16.19
C LEU A 60 2.35 6.01 17.08
N GLY A 61 2.62 4.77 16.67
CA GLY A 61 2.25 3.58 17.44
C GLY A 61 0.74 3.40 17.63
N ARG A 62 0.39 2.79 18.74
CA ARG A 62 -1.01 2.47 19.11
C ARG A 62 -1.30 2.88 20.55
N PRO A 63 -1.25 4.17 20.87
CA PRO A 63 -1.50 4.66 22.23
C PRO A 63 -2.97 4.42 22.65
N THR A 64 -3.19 4.44 23.96
CA THR A 64 -4.54 4.54 24.54
C THR A 64 -5.01 5.98 24.49
N GLU A 65 -6.21 6.23 23.96
CA GLU A 65 -6.76 7.59 23.91
C GLU A 65 -6.90 8.20 25.32
N GLY A 66 -6.43 9.41 25.45
CA GLY A 66 -6.43 10.17 26.71
C GLY A 66 -5.24 9.89 27.64
N GLU A 67 -4.33 9.00 27.24
CA GLU A 67 -3.12 8.70 27.97
C GLU A 67 -1.88 9.09 27.16
N PHE A 68 -0.87 9.59 27.83
CA PHE A 68 0.43 9.92 27.22
C PHE A 68 1.55 9.15 27.89
N HIS A 69 2.28 8.38 27.09
CA HIS A 69 3.49 7.68 27.52
C HIS A 69 4.67 8.14 26.67
N PRO A 70 5.91 8.06 27.19
CA PRO A 70 7.11 8.53 26.47
C PRO A 70 7.27 7.94 25.06
N GLU A 71 6.87 6.68 24.85
CA GLU A 71 6.91 6.01 23.55
C GLU A 71 5.91 6.57 22.53
N ASP A 72 4.90 7.31 22.99
CA ASP A 72 3.87 7.91 22.14
C ASP A 72 4.27 9.31 21.66
N ASP A 73 5.35 9.86 22.19
CA ASP A 73 5.80 11.23 21.89
C ASP A 73 6.34 11.33 20.46
N VAL A 74 5.80 12.26 19.69
CA VAL A 74 6.27 12.54 18.33
C VAL A 74 7.48 13.47 18.28
N ALA A 75 8.02 13.89 19.41
CA ALA A 75 9.18 14.78 19.47
C ALA A 75 10.39 14.26 18.67
N PRO A 76 10.76 12.97 18.72
CA PRO A 76 11.83 12.45 17.87
C PRO A 76 11.52 12.55 16.36
N VAL A 77 10.27 12.39 15.98
CA VAL A 77 9.81 12.52 14.57
C VAL A 77 9.90 13.99 14.14
N ALA A 78 9.45 14.91 14.98
CA ALA A 78 9.54 16.35 14.74
C ALA A 78 10.99 16.82 14.60
N ALA A 79 11.88 16.35 15.46
CA ALA A 79 13.32 16.67 15.41
C ALA A 79 13.95 16.14 14.10
N HIS A 80 13.60 14.92 13.69
CA HIS A 80 14.09 14.33 12.44
C HIS A 80 13.60 15.12 11.22
N LEU A 81 12.30 15.44 11.19
CA LEU A 81 11.71 16.28 10.15
C LEU A 81 12.41 17.66 10.08
N GLY A 82 12.64 18.28 11.23
CA GLY A 82 13.35 19.55 11.33
C GLY A 82 14.75 19.50 10.74
N GLY A 83 15.48 18.41 11.00
CA GLY A 83 16.80 18.16 10.40
C GLY A 83 16.75 18.09 8.89
N LEU A 84 15.74 17.42 8.33
CA LEU A 84 15.56 17.31 6.87
C LEU A 84 15.13 18.64 6.21
N LEU A 85 14.37 19.47 6.94
CA LEU A 85 13.92 20.79 6.44
C LEU A 85 14.93 21.91 6.72
N GLY A 86 15.93 21.69 7.57
CA GLY A 86 16.82 22.75 8.06
C GLY A 86 16.10 23.77 8.94
N LYS A 87 15.10 23.33 9.70
CA LYS A 87 14.23 24.17 10.54
C LYS A 87 14.03 23.55 11.93
N ASP A 88 13.69 24.37 12.90
CA ASP A 88 13.22 23.89 14.19
C ASP A 88 11.72 23.59 14.10
N VAL A 89 11.33 22.33 14.34
CA VAL A 89 9.93 21.89 14.34
C VAL A 89 9.52 21.59 15.77
N LYS A 90 8.76 22.49 16.37
CA LYS A 90 8.26 22.34 17.74
C LYS A 90 7.02 21.44 17.77
N VAL A 91 6.92 20.63 18.83
CA VAL A 91 5.72 19.84 19.14
C VAL A 91 4.78 20.65 20.02
N LEU A 92 3.52 20.73 19.62
CA LEU A 92 2.46 21.42 20.35
C LEU A 92 1.61 20.41 21.11
N ASN A 93 1.66 20.47 22.45
CA ASN A 93 0.89 19.58 23.33
C ASN A 93 -0.49 20.15 23.67
N ASP A 94 -0.59 21.46 23.74
CA ASP A 94 -1.77 22.23 24.20
C ASP A 94 -2.47 23.01 23.06
N TRP A 95 -2.38 22.52 21.86
CA TRP A 95 -2.86 23.20 20.66
C TRP A 95 -4.37 23.49 20.66
N ARG A 96 -5.16 22.78 21.47
CA ARG A 96 -6.62 23.01 21.57
C ARG A 96 -6.92 24.26 22.39
N GLU A 97 -6.18 24.50 23.45
CA GLU A 97 -6.31 25.64 24.35
C GLU A 97 -5.54 26.85 23.83
N ASN A 98 -4.40 26.60 23.22
CA ASN A 98 -3.44 27.61 22.76
C ASN A 98 -3.17 27.45 21.26
N LYS A 99 -4.05 28.05 20.44
CA LYS A 99 -3.87 28.04 18.99
C LYS A 99 -2.53 28.71 18.63
N PRO A 100 -1.68 28.05 17.82
CA PRO A 100 -0.39 28.63 17.44
C PRO A 100 -0.56 29.86 16.55
N SER A 101 0.29 30.86 16.76
CA SER A 101 0.46 32.00 15.85
C SER A 101 1.71 31.75 15.01
N LEU A 102 1.53 31.59 13.70
CA LEU A 102 2.58 31.20 12.78
C LEU A 102 2.80 32.24 11.71
N ASN A 103 4.07 32.42 11.32
CA ASN A 103 4.47 33.21 10.17
C ASN A 103 4.71 32.33 8.96
N ALA A 104 4.68 32.90 7.76
CA ALA A 104 5.08 32.19 6.56
C ALA A 104 6.46 31.56 6.72
N GLY A 105 6.57 30.29 6.39
CA GLY A 105 7.80 29.51 6.56
C GLY A 105 7.93 28.75 7.88
N ASP A 106 7.07 29.00 8.85
CA ASP A 106 7.07 28.23 10.11
C ASP A 106 6.49 26.83 9.90
N VAL A 107 7.08 25.86 10.61
CA VAL A 107 6.60 24.47 10.67
C VAL A 107 6.51 24.05 12.12
N VAL A 108 5.37 23.55 12.52
CA VAL A 108 5.13 22.95 13.85
C VAL A 108 4.45 21.60 13.69
N MET A 109 4.50 20.77 14.72
CA MET A 109 3.85 19.46 14.75
C MET A 109 2.93 19.36 15.95
N LEU A 110 1.69 18.87 15.74
CA LEU A 110 0.82 18.53 16.85
C LEU A 110 1.31 17.25 17.52
N GLN A 111 1.08 17.13 18.85
CA GLN A 111 1.33 15.87 19.52
C GLN A 111 0.47 14.76 18.92
N ASN A 112 0.95 13.52 19.00
CA ASN A 112 0.36 12.30 18.45
C ASN A 112 -1.17 12.32 18.44
N VAL A 113 -1.77 12.32 17.25
CA VAL A 113 -3.23 12.46 17.10
C VAL A 113 -4.00 11.32 17.75
N ARG A 114 -3.41 10.14 17.87
CA ARG A 114 -4.06 8.98 18.48
C ARG A 114 -4.20 9.05 19.99
N ILE A 115 -3.60 10.01 20.65
CA ILE A 115 -3.81 10.31 22.07
C ILE A 115 -5.13 11.05 22.30
N ASN A 116 -5.61 11.78 21.31
CA ASN A 116 -6.81 12.58 21.42
C ASN A 116 -8.07 11.71 21.53
N LYS A 117 -8.87 11.91 22.58
CA LYS A 117 -10.17 11.25 22.72
C LYS A 117 -11.09 11.63 21.55
N GLY A 118 -11.66 10.61 20.95
CA GLY A 118 -12.53 10.79 19.78
C GLY A 118 -11.84 10.55 18.43
N GLU A 119 -10.52 10.41 18.40
CA GLU A 119 -9.78 10.17 17.15
C GLU A 119 -10.27 8.90 16.43
N LYS A 120 -10.29 7.76 17.13
CA LYS A 120 -10.72 6.47 16.57
C LYS A 120 -12.21 6.43 16.23
N LYS A 121 -13.02 7.21 16.94
CA LYS A 121 -14.47 7.28 16.72
C LYS A 121 -14.87 8.27 15.62
N ASN A 122 -13.91 8.88 14.97
CA ASN A 122 -14.16 9.89 13.94
C ASN A 122 -15.05 11.03 14.46
N ASP A 123 -14.73 11.52 15.67
CA ASP A 123 -15.52 12.53 16.35
C ASP A 123 -15.50 13.86 15.58
N LEU A 124 -16.69 14.36 15.25
CA LEU A 124 -16.84 15.60 14.49
C LEU A 124 -16.35 16.83 15.27
N GLU A 125 -16.53 16.89 16.59
CA GLU A 125 -16.05 18.00 17.40
C GLU A 125 -14.53 18.06 17.44
N LEU A 126 -13.86 16.90 17.48
CA LEU A 126 -12.40 16.83 17.33
C LEU A 126 -11.98 17.26 15.90
N GLY A 127 -12.72 16.83 14.88
CA GLY A 127 -12.52 17.29 13.50
C GLY A 127 -12.61 18.79 13.37
N LYS A 128 -13.62 19.43 14.00
CA LYS A 128 -13.77 20.89 14.04
C LYS A 128 -12.61 21.58 14.77
N ALA A 129 -12.10 20.97 15.85
CA ALA A 129 -10.93 21.49 16.56
C ALA A 129 -9.69 21.51 15.68
N TYR A 130 -9.45 20.44 14.92
CA TYR A 130 -8.37 20.45 13.92
C TYR A 130 -8.61 21.49 12.83
N ALA A 131 -9.79 21.54 12.26
CA ALA A 131 -10.14 22.47 11.18
C ALA A 131 -9.99 23.95 11.60
N ALA A 132 -10.23 24.28 12.86
CA ALA A 132 -10.05 25.63 13.40
C ALA A 132 -8.59 26.10 13.40
N LEU A 133 -7.63 25.21 13.24
CA LEU A 133 -6.20 25.54 13.20
C LEU A 133 -5.73 26.01 11.82
N CYS A 134 -6.51 25.83 10.76
CA CYS A 134 -6.02 26.00 9.39
C CYS A 134 -7.01 26.73 8.46
N ASP A 135 -6.46 27.25 7.39
CA ASP A 135 -7.20 27.72 6.21
C ASP A 135 -7.38 26.61 5.19
N VAL A 136 -6.41 25.71 5.10
CA VAL A 136 -6.40 24.56 4.18
C VAL A 136 -6.00 23.30 4.94
N PHE A 137 -6.82 22.28 4.85
CA PHE A 137 -6.50 20.92 5.31
C PHE A 137 -5.99 20.08 4.13
N VAL A 138 -4.90 19.39 4.35
CA VAL A 138 -4.27 18.49 3.38
C VAL A 138 -4.22 17.08 3.97
N ASN A 139 -4.84 16.11 3.30
CA ASN A 139 -4.62 14.71 3.62
C ASN A 139 -3.51 14.16 2.73
N ASP A 140 -2.43 13.75 3.33
CA ASP A 140 -1.26 13.18 2.67
C ASP A 140 -0.91 11.78 3.21
N ALA A 141 -1.84 11.19 3.95
CA ALA A 141 -1.68 9.92 4.66
C ALA A 141 -2.50 8.80 4.00
N PHE A 142 -2.14 8.40 2.79
CA PHE A 142 -2.85 7.32 2.09
C PHE A 142 -2.86 6.01 2.89
N GLY A 143 -1.78 5.69 3.60
CA GLY A 143 -1.69 4.50 4.45
C GLY A 143 -2.76 4.39 5.54
N THR A 144 -3.41 5.49 5.91
CA THR A 144 -4.51 5.54 6.89
C THR A 144 -5.87 5.83 6.27
N ALA A 145 -5.95 5.96 4.95
CA ALA A 145 -7.16 6.41 4.25
C ALA A 145 -8.35 5.43 4.35
N HIS A 146 -8.07 4.17 4.67
CA HIS A 146 -9.08 3.13 4.89
C HIS A 146 -9.75 3.20 6.28
N ARG A 147 -9.31 4.12 7.14
CA ARG A 147 -9.86 4.29 8.50
C ARG A 147 -10.61 5.61 8.61
N ALA A 148 -11.87 5.53 9.06
CA ALA A 148 -12.67 6.69 9.42
C ALA A 148 -12.21 7.22 10.79
N GLN A 149 -11.36 8.25 10.80
CA GLN A 149 -10.82 8.86 12.01
C GLN A 149 -10.90 10.37 11.94
N ALA A 150 -10.89 11.05 13.12
CA ALA A 150 -11.10 12.49 13.18
C ALA A 150 -10.04 13.29 12.40
N SER A 151 -8.77 12.86 12.43
CA SER A 151 -7.68 13.52 11.73
C SER A 151 -7.60 13.24 10.22
N THR A 152 -8.40 12.29 9.71
CA THR A 152 -8.40 11.89 8.30
C THR A 152 -9.71 12.15 7.59
N GLU A 153 -10.85 11.94 8.26
CA GLU A 153 -12.18 12.11 7.66
C GLU A 153 -12.95 13.28 8.25
N ALA A 154 -13.23 13.29 9.56
CA ALA A 154 -14.04 14.35 10.17
C ALA A 154 -13.49 15.76 9.89
N VAL A 155 -12.18 15.96 9.99
CA VAL A 155 -11.54 17.24 9.68
C VAL A 155 -11.74 17.63 8.22
N ALA A 156 -11.67 16.67 7.28
CA ALA A 156 -11.88 16.94 5.86
C ALA A 156 -13.31 17.40 5.56
N GLN A 157 -14.29 16.93 6.33
CA GLN A 157 -15.70 17.31 6.16
C GLN A 157 -15.96 18.78 6.55
N VAL A 158 -15.20 19.32 7.48
CA VAL A 158 -15.49 20.63 8.12
C VAL A 158 -14.41 21.69 7.91
N ALA A 159 -13.25 21.35 7.38
CA ALA A 159 -12.21 22.33 7.07
C ALA A 159 -12.68 23.34 6.00
N PRO A 160 -12.17 24.59 6.00
CA PRO A 160 -12.52 25.56 4.97
C PRO A 160 -12.23 25.06 3.55
N VAL A 161 -11.05 24.49 3.35
CA VAL A 161 -10.64 23.79 2.13
C VAL A 161 -10.06 22.43 2.54
N ALA A 162 -10.40 21.35 1.83
CA ALA A 162 -9.85 20.04 2.03
C ALA A 162 -9.33 19.48 0.70
N CYS A 163 -8.07 19.12 0.66
CA CYS A 163 -7.42 18.65 -0.56
C CYS A 163 -6.45 17.49 -0.29
N ALA A 164 -6.04 16.82 -1.36
CA ALA A 164 -5.04 15.77 -1.33
C ALA A 164 -3.63 16.36 -1.45
N GLY A 165 -2.71 15.93 -0.60
CA GLY A 165 -1.30 16.23 -0.73
C GLY A 165 -0.66 15.55 -1.94
N VAL A 166 0.61 15.85 -2.19
CA VAL A 166 1.36 15.31 -3.34
C VAL A 166 1.40 13.78 -3.31
N LEU A 167 1.66 13.18 -2.14
CA LEU A 167 1.70 11.72 -1.96
C LEU A 167 0.31 11.10 -2.17
N MET A 168 -0.71 11.63 -1.51
CA MET A 168 -2.09 11.15 -1.63
C MET A 168 -2.60 11.26 -3.08
N ALA A 169 -2.39 12.40 -3.73
CA ALA A 169 -2.80 12.59 -5.12
C ALA A 169 -2.09 11.62 -6.07
N GLY A 170 -0.79 11.37 -5.85
CA GLY A 170 -0.02 10.40 -6.62
C GLY A 170 -0.56 8.98 -6.49
N GLU A 171 -0.89 8.55 -5.26
CA GLU A 171 -1.53 7.26 -5.00
C GLU A 171 -2.87 7.14 -5.73
N LEU A 172 -3.74 8.13 -5.58
CA LEU A 172 -5.08 8.12 -6.18
C LEU A 172 -5.04 8.17 -7.71
N ASP A 173 -4.15 8.96 -8.28
CA ASP A 173 -3.96 9.04 -9.73
C ASP A 173 -3.44 7.70 -10.30
N ALA A 174 -2.47 7.07 -9.62
CA ALA A 174 -1.93 5.78 -10.01
C ALA A 174 -2.98 4.66 -9.94
N LEU A 175 -3.73 4.59 -8.83
CA LEU A 175 -4.81 3.62 -8.65
C LEU A 175 -5.94 3.83 -9.66
N GLY A 176 -6.30 5.07 -9.92
CA GLY A 176 -7.30 5.42 -10.94
C GLY A 176 -6.86 4.97 -12.34
N LYS A 177 -5.61 5.24 -12.72
CA LYS A 177 -5.05 4.81 -13.99
C LYS A 177 -5.00 3.29 -14.14
N ALA A 178 -4.66 2.58 -13.06
CA ALA A 178 -4.56 1.11 -13.09
C ALA A 178 -5.93 0.40 -13.11
N LEU A 179 -6.96 0.97 -12.45
CA LEU A 179 -8.19 0.23 -12.16
C LEU A 179 -9.45 0.77 -12.82
N LYS A 180 -9.52 2.09 -13.09
CA LYS A 180 -10.72 2.69 -13.70
C LYS A 180 -10.70 2.62 -15.23
N GLU A 181 -9.58 2.97 -15.83
CA GLU A 181 -9.40 2.98 -17.28
C GLU A 181 -8.06 2.34 -17.65
N PRO A 182 -7.86 1.04 -17.34
CA PRO A 182 -6.60 0.37 -17.60
C PRO A 182 -6.34 0.20 -19.09
N ALA A 183 -5.10 0.43 -19.51
CA ALA A 183 -4.64 -0.04 -20.82
C ALA A 183 -4.63 -1.57 -20.81
N ARG A 184 -5.17 -2.17 -21.87
CA ARG A 184 -5.31 -3.62 -22.02
C ARG A 184 -4.16 -4.23 -22.83
N PRO A 185 -3.78 -5.49 -22.62
CA PRO A 185 -4.29 -6.40 -21.58
C PRO A 185 -3.93 -5.96 -20.16
N MET A 186 -4.86 -6.15 -19.23
CA MET A 186 -4.63 -5.92 -17.81
C MET A 186 -4.31 -7.24 -17.13
N VAL A 187 -3.17 -7.30 -16.47
CA VAL A 187 -2.68 -8.47 -15.74
C VAL A 187 -2.54 -8.12 -14.28
N ALA A 188 -3.10 -8.94 -13.39
CA ALA A 188 -2.87 -8.84 -11.97
C ALA A 188 -2.09 -10.05 -11.46
N ILE A 189 -1.20 -9.81 -10.49
CA ILE A 189 -0.52 -10.84 -9.70
C ILE A 189 -1.03 -10.71 -8.28
N VAL A 190 -1.71 -11.75 -7.80
CA VAL A 190 -2.17 -11.87 -6.41
C VAL A 190 -1.58 -13.13 -5.83
N ALA A 191 -0.60 -12.97 -4.98
CA ALA A 191 0.12 -14.07 -4.39
C ALA A 191 0.19 -13.95 -2.86
N GLY A 192 0.33 -15.07 -2.19
CA GLY A 192 0.37 -15.14 -0.75
C GLY A 192 0.12 -16.56 -0.25
N SER A 193 0.07 -16.72 1.07
CA SER A 193 -0.08 -18.03 1.70
C SER A 193 -1.50 -18.58 1.68
N LYS A 194 -2.51 -17.70 1.73
CA LYS A 194 -3.91 -18.11 1.93
C LYS A 194 -4.89 -17.36 1.02
N VAL A 195 -5.75 -18.12 0.36
CA VAL A 195 -6.90 -17.59 -0.40
C VAL A 195 -7.84 -16.78 0.50
N SER A 196 -8.13 -17.29 1.72
CA SER A 196 -9.03 -16.64 2.68
C SER A 196 -8.65 -15.19 3.00
N THR A 197 -7.36 -14.88 3.04
CA THR A 197 -6.88 -13.52 3.33
C THR A 197 -6.97 -12.57 2.14
N LYS A 198 -7.10 -13.11 0.93
CA LYS A 198 -7.11 -12.33 -0.33
C LYS A 198 -8.31 -12.63 -1.22
N LEU A 199 -9.30 -13.35 -0.72
CA LEU A 199 -10.46 -13.77 -1.52
C LEU A 199 -11.18 -12.57 -2.15
N THR A 200 -11.43 -11.53 -1.37
CA THR A 200 -12.11 -10.32 -1.86
C THR A 200 -11.29 -9.60 -2.94
N ILE A 201 -9.97 -9.55 -2.79
CA ILE A 201 -9.06 -9.00 -3.81
C ILE A 201 -9.13 -9.83 -5.09
N LEU A 202 -9.04 -11.16 -4.96
CA LEU A 202 -9.13 -12.09 -6.10
C LEU A 202 -10.45 -11.93 -6.86
N GLU A 203 -11.57 -11.89 -6.14
CA GLU A 203 -12.89 -11.70 -6.74
C GLU A 203 -13.04 -10.33 -7.42
N SER A 204 -12.60 -9.26 -6.76
CA SER A 204 -12.66 -7.90 -7.31
C SER A 204 -11.81 -7.76 -8.57
N LEU A 205 -10.57 -8.26 -8.54
CA LEU A 205 -9.68 -8.19 -9.69
C LEU A 205 -10.13 -9.12 -10.83
N ALA A 206 -10.70 -10.28 -10.51
CA ALA A 206 -11.27 -11.18 -11.53
C ALA A 206 -12.37 -10.53 -12.38
N ASP A 207 -13.05 -9.50 -11.85
CA ASP A 207 -14.01 -8.70 -12.63
C ASP A 207 -13.36 -7.74 -13.62
N LYS A 208 -12.09 -7.40 -13.43
CA LYS A 208 -11.43 -6.30 -14.13
C LYS A 208 -10.31 -6.72 -15.07
N VAL A 209 -9.61 -7.82 -14.74
CA VAL A 209 -8.37 -8.21 -15.43
C VAL A 209 -8.61 -9.21 -16.57
N ASP A 210 -7.69 -9.22 -17.52
CA ASP A 210 -7.68 -10.18 -18.61
C ASP A 210 -6.94 -11.46 -18.23
N GLN A 211 -5.92 -11.35 -17.38
CA GLN A 211 -5.16 -12.46 -16.82
C GLN A 211 -4.97 -12.26 -15.32
N LEU A 212 -5.22 -13.29 -14.53
CA LEU A 212 -5.03 -13.30 -13.09
C LEU A 212 -3.97 -14.33 -12.72
N ILE A 213 -2.75 -13.86 -12.43
CA ILE A 213 -1.64 -14.70 -11.97
C ILE A 213 -1.77 -14.87 -10.46
N VAL A 214 -1.73 -16.10 -9.99
CA VAL A 214 -1.72 -16.45 -8.57
C VAL A 214 -0.40 -17.11 -8.19
N GLY A 215 0.01 -16.98 -6.93
CA GLY A 215 1.28 -17.52 -6.45
C GLY A 215 1.24 -17.95 -4.99
N GLY A 216 2.22 -18.70 -4.57
CA GLY A 216 2.35 -19.22 -3.21
C GLY A 216 1.25 -20.22 -2.84
N GLY A 217 0.82 -20.23 -1.59
CA GLY A 217 -0.27 -21.11 -1.11
C GLY A 217 -1.60 -20.86 -1.84
N ILE A 218 -1.83 -19.65 -2.34
CA ILE A 218 -2.98 -19.34 -3.20
C ILE A 218 -2.93 -20.17 -4.47
N ALA A 219 -1.79 -20.19 -5.19
CA ALA A 219 -1.63 -21.01 -6.39
C ALA A 219 -1.82 -22.49 -6.10
N ASN A 220 -1.31 -22.97 -4.96
CA ASN A 220 -1.46 -24.37 -4.57
C ASN A 220 -2.94 -24.75 -4.38
N THR A 221 -3.74 -23.85 -3.81
CA THR A 221 -5.19 -24.06 -3.67
C THR A 221 -5.89 -24.09 -5.04
N PHE A 222 -5.49 -23.22 -5.98
CA PHE A 222 -5.99 -23.25 -7.35
C PHE A 222 -5.56 -24.51 -8.11
N LEU A 223 -4.35 -25.01 -7.89
CA LEU A 223 -3.89 -26.28 -8.47
C LEU A 223 -4.72 -27.47 -7.97
N LEU A 224 -5.05 -27.50 -6.66
CA LEU A 224 -6.01 -28.46 -6.12
C LEU A 224 -7.38 -28.37 -6.79
N ALA A 225 -7.86 -27.16 -7.04
CA ALA A 225 -9.12 -26.93 -7.73
C ALA A 225 -9.14 -27.51 -9.15
N GLU A 226 -7.99 -27.57 -9.82
CA GLU A 226 -7.81 -28.25 -11.11
C GLU A 226 -7.56 -29.77 -10.99
N GLY A 227 -7.58 -30.33 -9.80
CA GLY A 227 -7.34 -31.74 -9.56
C GLY A 227 -5.86 -32.14 -9.59
N LYS A 228 -4.93 -31.20 -9.45
CA LYS A 228 -3.51 -31.48 -9.41
C LYS A 228 -3.08 -31.93 -8.02
N SER A 229 -2.07 -32.80 -7.96
CA SER A 229 -1.45 -33.19 -6.70
C SER A 229 -0.40 -32.16 -6.30
N ILE A 230 -0.47 -31.69 -5.05
CA ILE A 230 0.45 -30.67 -4.51
C ILE A 230 1.30 -31.20 -3.35
N GLY A 231 1.28 -32.52 -3.09
CA GLY A 231 2.00 -33.11 -1.96
C GLY A 231 1.56 -32.53 -0.62
N LYS A 232 2.51 -32.18 0.22
CA LYS A 232 2.29 -31.52 1.51
C LYS A 232 2.39 -29.99 1.46
N SER A 233 2.21 -29.41 0.29
CA SER A 233 2.26 -27.95 0.10
C SER A 233 1.17 -27.23 0.89
N LEU A 234 1.48 -26.01 1.30
CA LEU A 234 0.50 -25.13 1.96
C LEU A 234 -0.67 -24.84 1.03
N ALA A 235 -1.88 -25.14 1.46
CA ALA A 235 -3.11 -24.88 0.73
C ALA A 235 -4.31 -24.82 1.67
N GLU A 236 -5.40 -24.24 1.20
CA GLU A 236 -6.69 -24.20 1.91
C GLU A 236 -7.71 -25.07 1.17
N HIS A 237 -7.87 -26.32 1.59
CA HIS A 237 -8.77 -27.28 0.98
C HIS A 237 -10.23 -26.82 1.01
N ASP A 238 -10.64 -26.06 2.02
CA ASP A 238 -12.00 -25.54 2.19
C ASP A 238 -12.35 -24.46 1.15
N LEU A 239 -11.36 -23.89 0.45
CA LEU A 239 -11.54 -22.81 -0.53
C LEU A 239 -11.31 -23.26 -1.98
N VAL A 240 -11.28 -24.56 -2.22
CA VAL A 240 -11.19 -25.13 -3.58
C VAL A 240 -12.38 -24.70 -4.46
N GLU A 241 -13.60 -24.72 -3.90
CA GLU A 241 -14.81 -24.32 -4.66
C GLU A 241 -14.82 -22.83 -5.01
N GLU A 242 -14.38 -21.96 -4.12
CA GLU A 242 -14.19 -20.53 -4.39
C GLU A 242 -13.15 -20.29 -5.48
N SER A 243 -12.07 -21.04 -5.47
CA SER A 243 -11.03 -20.99 -6.50
C SER A 243 -11.57 -21.41 -7.87
N LYS A 244 -12.39 -22.46 -7.94
CA LYS A 244 -13.09 -22.87 -9.16
C LYS A 244 -14.01 -21.77 -9.68
N LYS A 245 -14.76 -21.10 -8.82
CA LYS A 245 -15.64 -19.98 -9.19
C LYS A 245 -14.87 -18.84 -9.82
N ILE A 246 -13.71 -18.49 -9.25
CA ILE A 246 -12.85 -17.43 -9.79
C ILE A 246 -12.32 -17.80 -11.17
N MET A 247 -11.84 -19.04 -11.35
CA MET A 247 -11.38 -19.53 -12.66
C MET A 247 -12.51 -19.52 -13.70
N ALA A 248 -13.70 -19.97 -13.32
CA ALA A 248 -14.87 -19.97 -14.19
C ALA A 248 -15.29 -18.54 -14.60
N LYS A 249 -15.25 -17.61 -13.66
CA LYS A 249 -15.53 -16.19 -13.90
C LYS A 249 -14.54 -15.58 -14.89
N MET A 250 -13.25 -15.86 -14.73
CA MET A 250 -12.22 -15.42 -15.67
C MET A 250 -12.47 -15.99 -17.08
N ALA A 251 -12.71 -17.30 -17.17
CA ALA A 251 -12.98 -17.97 -18.44
C ALA A 251 -14.24 -17.42 -19.14
N SER A 252 -15.30 -17.09 -18.39
CA SER A 252 -16.54 -16.54 -18.95
C SER A 252 -16.36 -15.18 -19.62
N LYS A 253 -15.30 -14.46 -19.30
CA LYS A 253 -14.95 -13.16 -19.88
C LYS A 253 -13.86 -13.24 -20.95
N GLY A 254 -13.45 -14.44 -21.34
CA GLY A 254 -12.35 -14.65 -22.26
C GLY A 254 -10.95 -14.48 -21.67
N GLY A 255 -10.85 -14.34 -20.35
CA GLY A 255 -9.59 -14.31 -19.61
C GLY A 255 -9.18 -15.68 -19.07
N SER A 256 -8.13 -15.71 -18.26
CA SER A 256 -7.70 -16.94 -17.60
C SER A 256 -6.93 -16.68 -16.29
N VAL A 257 -6.82 -17.77 -15.52
CA VAL A 257 -5.89 -17.86 -14.39
C VAL A 257 -4.78 -18.83 -14.82
N PRO A 258 -3.66 -18.34 -15.37
CA PRO A 258 -2.58 -19.22 -15.83
C PRO A 258 -1.87 -19.84 -14.62
N LEU A 259 -2.02 -21.16 -14.46
CA LEU A 259 -1.40 -21.92 -13.38
C LEU A 259 -0.06 -22.50 -13.80
N PRO A 260 0.88 -22.70 -12.87
CA PRO A 260 2.17 -23.28 -13.20
C PRO A 260 2.06 -24.70 -13.73
N THR A 261 2.82 -25.02 -14.78
CA THR A 261 2.97 -26.36 -15.34
C THR A 261 4.19 -27.07 -14.77
N ASP A 262 5.15 -26.33 -14.28
CA ASP A 262 6.30 -26.81 -13.51
C ASP A 262 6.47 -25.99 -12.24
N VAL A 263 7.11 -26.58 -11.26
CA VAL A 263 7.28 -26.05 -9.92
C VAL A 263 8.67 -26.35 -9.38
N VAL A 264 9.07 -25.60 -8.36
CA VAL A 264 10.27 -25.89 -7.58
C VAL A 264 9.81 -26.40 -6.21
N VAL A 265 10.20 -27.64 -5.91
CA VAL A 265 9.79 -28.32 -4.67
C VAL A 265 10.98 -28.55 -3.74
N ALA A 266 10.67 -28.73 -2.46
CA ALA A 266 11.60 -29.18 -1.44
C ALA A 266 10.89 -30.12 -0.48
N LYS A 267 11.68 -30.86 0.31
CA LYS A 267 11.14 -31.77 1.33
C LYS A 267 10.86 -31.07 2.66
N ALA A 268 11.41 -29.86 2.84
CA ALA A 268 11.22 -29.05 4.04
C ALA A 268 11.21 -27.56 3.69
N PHE A 269 10.57 -26.77 4.50
CA PHE A 269 10.62 -25.31 4.45
C PHE A 269 11.85 -24.85 5.25
N ALA A 270 12.98 -24.72 4.57
CA ALA A 270 14.24 -24.32 5.18
C ALA A 270 15.13 -23.59 4.16
N ALA A 271 15.97 -22.68 4.66
CA ALA A 271 16.86 -21.89 3.82
C ALA A 271 17.93 -22.73 3.08
N ASP A 272 18.26 -23.89 3.62
CA ASP A 272 19.22 -24.84 3.07
C ASP A 272 18.55 -26.06 2.41
N ALA A 273 17.23 -26.06 2.24
CA ALA A 273 16.52 -27.15 1.60
C ALA A 273 16.93 -27.29 0.12
N GLU A 274 17.15 -28.52 -0.33
CA GLU A 274 17.43 -28.81 -1.73
C GLU A 274 16.22 -28.49 -2.61
N ALA A 275 16.44 -27.64 -3.61
CA ALA A 275 15.42 -27.28 -4.58
C ALA A 275 15.45 -28.22 -5.78
N VAL A 276 14.30 -28.78 -6.13
CA VAL A 276 14.14 -29.67 -7.27
C VAL A 276 13.04 -29.15 -8.18
N VAL A 277 13.37 -28.98 -9.47
CA VAL A 277 12.38 -28.59 -10.49
C VAL A 277 11.63 -29.85 -10.94
N LYS A 278 10.30 -29.80 -10.91
CA LYS A 278 9.42 -30.88 -11.35
C LYS A 278 8.29 -30.37 -12.20
N ASP A 279 7.83 -31.16 -13.17
CA ASP A 279 6.52 -30.94 -13.75
C ASP A 279 5.44 -31.14 -12.67
N ILE A 280 4.35 -30.42 -12.78
CA ILE A 280 3.27 -30.48 -11.77
C ILE A 280 2.72 -31.90 -11.60
N ALA A 281 2.73 -32.71 -12.67
CA ALA A 281 2.31 -34.10 -12.62
C ALA A 281 3.22 -35.02 -11.80
N ASP A 282 4.46 -34.60 -11.55
CA ASP A 282 5.50 -35.39 -10.86
C ASP A 282 5.69 -35.01 -9.39
N VAL A 283 4.85 -34.12 -8.87
CA VAL A 283 4.88 -33.72 -7.46
C VAL A 283 4.54 -34.92 -6.58
N ALA A 284 5.47 -35.28 -5.68
CA ALA A 284 5.32 -36.40 -4.76
C ALA A 284 4.53 -35.99 -3.50
N GLU A 285 4.01 -36.97 -2.76
CA GLU A 285 3.24 -36.74 -1.53
C GLU A 285 4.02 -35.98 -0.45
N ASP A 286 5.34 -36.15 -0.41
CA ASP A 286 6.22 -35.48 0.56
C ASP A 286 6.88 -34.20 0.02
N ASP A 287 6.52 -33.76 -1.18
CA ASP A 287 6.99 -32.50 -1.75
C ASP A 287 6.20 -31.29 -1.22
N MET A 288 6.93 -30.19 -1.03
CA MET A 288 6.37 -28.86 -0.79
C MET A 288 6.70 -27.97 -1.98
N ILE A 289 5.69 -27.39 -2.61
CA ILE A 289 5.88 -26.40 -3.67
C ILE A 289 6.27 -25.08 -3.02
N LEU A 290 7.47 -24.57 -3.33
CA LEU A 290 8.02 -23.34 -2.75
C LEU A 290 8.29 -22.25 -3.79
N ASP A 291 8.17 -22.56 -5.09
CA ASP A 291 8.24 -21.59 -6.19
C ASP A 291 7.61 -22.17 -7.46
N ILE A 292 7.34 -21.32 -8.42
CA ILE A 292 7.01 -21.74 -9.79
C ILE A 292 8.29 -22.19 -10.49
N GLY A 293 8.16 -23.10 -11.42
CA GLY A 293 9.29 -23.59 -12.21
C GLY A 293 9.71 -22.62 -13.33
N PRO A 294 10.88 -22.85 -13.96
CA PRO A 294 11.41 -21.96 -14.98
C PRO A 294 10.55 -21.86 -16.25
N LYS A 295 9.89 -22.93 -16.65
CA LYS A 295 8.97 -22.90 -17.81
C LYS A 295 7.75 -22.03 -17.54
N SER A 296 7.15 -22.17 -16.35
CA SER A 296 6.03 -21.36 -15.89
C SER A 296 6.41 -19.90 -15.76
N ALA A 297 7.58 -19.62 -15.17
CA ALA A 297 8.10 -18.26 -15.03
C ALA A 297 8.29 -17.59 -16.39
N ALA A 298 8.85 -18.29 -17.37
CA ALA A 298 9.04 -17.78 -18.73
C ALA A 298 7.70 -17.46 -19.43
N ALA A 299 6.72 -18.34 -19.28
CA ALA A 299 5.38 -18.14 -19.86
C ALA A 299 4.67 -16.91 -19.24
N LEU A 300 4.75 -16.77 -17.92
CA LEU A 300 4.17 -15.62 -17.21
C LEU A 300 4.90 -14.33 -17.55
N ALA A 301 6.23 -14.38 -17.71
CA ALA A 301 7.04 -13.23 -18.12
C ALA A 301 6.58 -12.67 -19.48
N GLU A 302 6.26 -13.53 -20.44
CA GLU A 302 5.73 -13.11 -21.74
C GLU A 302 4.36 -12.41 -21.61
N LEU A 303 3.47 -12.91 -20.75
CA LEU A 303 2.20 -12.24 -20.45
C LEU A 303 2.41 -10.83 -19.89
N LEU A 304 3.35 -10.69 -18.98
CA LEU A 304 3.68 -9.41 -18.33
C LEU A 304 4.32 -8.42 -19.32
N LYS A 305 5.21 -8.88 -20.18
CA LYS A 305 5.84 -8.05 -21.21
C LYS A 305 4.83 -7.53 -22.23
N ALA A 306 3.81 -8.31 -22.55
CA ALA A 306 2.74 -7.96 -23.49
C ALA A 306 1.60 -7.15 -22.84
N ALA A 307 1.59 -6.97 -21.53
CA ALA A 307 0.53 -6.26 -20.80
C ALA A 307 0.52 -4.76 -21.11
N GLY A 308 -0.67 -4.15 -21.00
CA GLY A 308 -0.84 -2.70 -20.97
C GLY A 308 -0.83 -2.15 -19.56
N THR A 309 -1.37 -2.91 -18.61
CA THR A 309 -1.39 -2.58 -17.18
C THR A 309 -1.07 -3.80 -16.34
N VAL A 310 -0.24 -3.63 -15.31
CA VAL A 310 0.10 -4.68 -14.34
C VAL A 310 -0.19 -4.19 -12.93
N VAL A 311 -0.95 -4.98 -12.17
CA VAL A 311 -1.13 -4.81 -10.72
C VAL A 311 -0.41 -5.94 -10.02
N TRP A 312 0.59 -5.62 -9.18
CA TRP A 312 1.42 -6.62 -8.52
C TRP A 312 1.27 -6.57 -7.00
N ASN A 313 0.72 -7.67 -6.45
CA ASN A 313 0.59 -7.88 -5.02
C ASN A 313 1.02 -9.29 -4.63
N GLY A 314 2.21 -9.42 -4.11
CA GLY A 314 2.78 -10.62 -3.54
C GLY A 314 3.79 -11.36 -4.41
N PRO A 315 4.76 -12.02 -3.78
CA PRO A 315 5.74 -12.88 -4.45
C PRO A 315 5.11 -14.23 -4.79
N VAL A 316 5.58 -14.86 -5.89
CA VAL A 316 5.06 -16.14 -6.37
C VAL A 316 5.79 -17.37 -5.80
N GLY A 317 6.78 -17.15 -4.98
CA GLY A 317 7.54 -18.18 -4.29
C GLY A 317 8.15 -17.66 -2.99
N VAL A 318 8.87 -18.53 -2.29
CA VAL A 318 9.59 -18.20 -1.04
C VAL A 318 10.89 -17.48 -1.41
N PHE A 319 10.76 -16.25 -1.90
CA PHE A 319 11.86 -15.48 -2.48
C PHE A 319 12.94 -15.09 -1.47
N GLU A 320 12.66 -15.18 -0.19
CA GLU A 320 13.64 -14.98 0.89
C GLU A 320 14.77 -15.99 0.84
N PHE A 321 14.51 -17.18 0.30
CA PHE A 321 15.50 -18.22 0.05
C PHE A 321 15.90 -18.20 -1.42
N ASP A 322 17.17 -18.00 -1.72
CA ASP A 322 17.65 -17.76 -3.09
C ASP A 322 17.27 -18.88 -4.08
N GLN A 323 17.26 -20.14 -3.64
CA GLN A 323 16.88 -21.29 -4.48
C GLN A 323 15.39 -21.32 -4.84
N PHE A 324 14.55 -20.56 -4.13
CA PHE A 324 13.11 -20.43 -4.38
C PHE A 324 12.72 -19.00 -4.79
N ALA A 325 13.68 -18.20 -5.22
CA ALA A 325 13.49 -16.82 -5.63
C ALA A 325 13.34 -16.64 -7.15
N GLY A 326 13.62 -17.68 -7.93
CA GLY A 326 13.70 -17.60 -9.40
C GLY A 326 12.42 -17.14 -10.07
N GLY A 327 11.26 -17.62 -9.61
CA GLY A 327 9.97 -17.21 -10.15
C GLY A 327 9.65 -15.74 -9.91
N THR A 328 9.79 -15.28 -8.68
CA THR A 328 9.55 -13.88 -8.32
C THR A 328 10.52 -12.94 -9.04
N LYS A 329 11.79 -13.32 -9.14
CA LYS A 329 12.80 -12.58 -9.90
C LYS A 329 12.43 -12.43 -11.38
N ALA A 330 12.03 -13.54 -12.02
CA ALA A 330 11.63 -13.53 -13.43
C ALA A 330 10.43 -12.60 -13.68
N LEU A 331 9.44 -12.63 -12.80
CA LEU A 331 8.27 -11.73 -12.91
C LEU A 331 8.66 -10.27 -12.65
N ALA A 332 9.49 -9.99 -11.66
CA ALA A 332 9.99 -8.65 -11.38
C ALA A 332 10.74 -8.06 -12.59
N GLU A 333 11.64 -8.83 -13.19
CA GLU A 333 12.39 -8.42 -14.38
C GLU A 333 11.48 -8.23 -15.60
N ALA A 334 10.48 -9.08 -15.79
CA ALA A 334 9.51 -8.95 -16.86
C ALA A 334 8.68 -7.67 -16.73
N ILE A 335 8.22 -7.35 -15.53
CA ILE A 335 7.50 -6.09 -15.24
C ILE A 335 8.42 -4.90 -15.51
N ALA A 336 9.67 -4.95 -15.06
CA ALA A 336 10.65 -3.88 -15.28
C ALA A 336 10.94 -3.63 -16.76
N GLN A 337 10.94 -4.67 -17.59
CA GLN A 337 11.16 -4.59 -19.03
C GLN A 337 9.91 -4.28 -19.84
N SER A 338 8.73 -4.42 -19.23
CA SER A 338 7.44 -4.20 -19.89
C SER A 338 7.21 -2.71 -20.15
N LYS A 339 6.50 -2.39 -21.23
CA LYS A 339 5.97 -1.05 -21.50
C LYS A 339 4.66 -0.77 -20.75
N ALA A 340 4.14 -1.76 -20.00
CA ALA A 340 2.93 -1.61 -19.21
C ALA A 340 3.09 -0.54 -18.14
N PHE A 341 1.99 0.13 -17.81
CA PHE A 341 1.90 0.85 -16.55
C PHE A 341 1.80 -0.18 -15.43
N SER A 342 2.76 -0.20 -14.51
CA SER A 342 2.79 -1.12 -13.40
C SER A 342 2.56 -0.40 -12.08
N ILE A 343 1.72 -0.99 -11.23
CA ILE A 343 1.53 -0.58 -9.85
C ILE A 343 1.77 -1.78 -8.93
N ALA A 344 2.56 -1.58 -7.91
CA ALA A 344 2.90 -2.61 -6.93
C ALA A 344 2.63 -2.13 -5.52
N GLY A 345 2.22 -3.03 -4.64
CA GLY A 345 2.00 -2.72 -3.24
C GLY A 345 1.96 -3.98 -2.37
N GLY A 346 2.05 -3.76 -1.06
CA GLY A 346 2.20 -4.80 -0.06
C GLY A 346 3.66 -4.98 0.37
N GLY A 347 3.87 -5.28 1.66
CA GLY A 347 5.22 -5.33 2.25
C GLY A 347 6.14 -6.33 1.56
N ASP A 348 5.67 -7.55 1.29
CA ASP A 348 6.47 -8.58 0.63
C ASP A 348 6.79 -8.22 -0.82
N THR A 349 5.87 -7.53 -1.50
CA THR A 349 6.10 -7.03 -2.87
C THR A 349 7.22 -6.00 -2.89
N LEU A 350 7.19 -5.04 -1.96
CA LEU A 350 8.21 -4.01 -1.83
C LEU A 350 9.58 -4.63 -1.50
N ALA A 351 9.61 -5.65 -0.64
CA ALA A 351 10.82 -6.38 -0.32
C ALA A 351 11.41 -7.10 -1.55
N ALA A 352 10.56 -7.71 -2.37
CA ALA A 352 10.97 -8.36 -3.61
C ALA A 352 11.52 -7.33 -4.63
N ILE A 353 10.86 -6.21 -4.79
CA ILE A 353 11.28 -5.10 -5.66
C ILE A 353 12.69 -4.62 -5.27
N ALA A 354 12.91 -4.42 -3.97
CA ALA A 354 14.21 -4.02 -3.43
C ALA A 354 15.28 -5.10 -3.64
N LYS A 355 14.96 -6.37 -3.34
CA LYS A 355 15.89 -7.50 -3.51
C LYS A 355 16.37 -7.63 -4.95
N PHE A 356 15.49 -7.48 -5.93
CA PHE A 356 15.83 -7.64 -7.35
C PHE A 356 16.22 -6.34 -8.05
N GLY A 357 16.27 -5.22 -7.33
CA GLY A 357 16.80 -3.95 -7.82
C GLY A 357 15.98 -3.31 -8.94
N VAL A 358 14.66 -3.50 -8.97
CA VAL A 358 13.78 -2.99 -10.04
C VAL A 358 12.94 -1.79 -9.61
N THR A 359 13.28 -1.14 -8.52
CA THR A 359 12.51 -0.02 -7.93
C THR A 359 12.22 1.08 -8.97
N ASP A 360 13.22 1.48 -9.74
CA ASP A 360 13.11 2.61 -10.69
C ASP A 360 12.32 2.26 -11.96
N GLN A 361 12.09 0.97 -12.23
CA GLN A 361 11.37 0.48 -13.40
C GLN A 361 9.91 0.16 -13.13
N ILE A 362 9.45 0.20 -11.87
CA ILE A 362 8.05 0.04 -11.54
C ILE A 362 7.34 1.39 -11.70
N GLY A 363 6.21 1.42 -12.40
CA GLY A 363 5.49 2.65 -12.71
C GLY A 363 5.02 3.41 -11.47
N TYR A 364 4.50 2.69 -10.49
CA TYR A 364 4.16 3.25 -9.17
C TYR A 364 4.29 2.18 -8.09
N ILE A 365 4.94 2.54 -6.98
CA ILE A 365 5.07 1.68 -5.80
C ILE A 365 4.24 2.29 -4.68
N SER A 366 3.15 1.61 -4.30
CA SER A 366 2.30 2.06 -3.21
C SER A 366 2.94 1.76 -1.85
N THR A 367 3.01 2.77 -1.01
CA THR A 367 3.39 2.61 0.40
C THR A 367 2.16 2.48 1.31
N GLY A 368 0.97 2.44 0.74
CA GLY A 368 -0.31 2.48 1.43
C GLY A 368 -0.69 1.23 2.23
N GLY A 369 0.04 0.12 2.07
CA GLY A 369 -0.19 -1.10 2.84
C GLY A 369 -1.65 -1.55 2.82
N GLY A 370 -2.31 -1.50 3.99
CA GLY A 370 -3.72 -1.90 4.13
C GLY A 370 -4.70 -1.09 3.27
N ALA A 371 -4.48 0.20 3.11
CA ALA A 371 -5.33 1.04 2.27
C ALA A 371 -5.24 0.64 0.78
N PHE A 372 -4.04 0.31 0.30
CA PHE A 372 -3.84 -0.22 -1.04
C PHE A 372 -4.61 -1.53 -1.25
N LEU A 373 -4.51 -2.46 -0.30
CA LEU A 373 -5.21 -3.74 -0.37
C LEU A 373 -6.74 -3.54 -0.35
N GLU A 374 -7.27 -2.70 0.53
CA GLU A 374 -8.70 -2.41 0.58
C GLU A 374 -9.20 -1.71 -0.69
N PHE A 375 -8.39 -0.88 -1.31
CA PHE A 375 -8.72 -0.31 -2.61
C PHE A 375 -8.80 -1.39 -3.70
N LEU A 376 -7.88 -2.35 -3.72
CA LEU A 376 -7.93 -3.50 -4.63
C LEU A 376 -9.15 -4.39 -4.38
N GLU A 377 -9.65 -4.46 -3.15
CA GLU A 377 -10.89 -5.14 -2.79
C GLU A 377 -12.15 -4.45 -3.32
N GLY A 378 -12.02 -3.26 -3.90
CA GLY A 378 -13.13 -2.44 -4.37
C GLY A 378 -13.85 -1.68 -3.26
N LYS A 379 -13.28 -1.60 -2.07
CA LYS A 379 -13.85 -0.85 -0.95
C LYS A 379 -13.69 0.64 -1.14
N GLU A 380 -14.70 1.41 -0.70
CA GLU A 380 -14.58 2.83 -0.54
C GLU A 380 -13.68 3.15 0.66
N LEU A 381 -12.68 4.02 0.44
CA LEU A 381 -11.81 4.48 1.51
C LEU A 381 -12.41 5.76 2.12
N PRO A 382 -12.75 5.77 3.43
CA PRO A 382 -13.47 6.89 4.05
C PRO A 382 -12.79 8.25 3.87
N ALA A 383 -11.48 8.31 4.04
CA ALA A 383 -10.73 9.56 3.88
C ALA A 383 -10.71 10.06 2.43
N VAL A 384 -10.67 9.14 1.46
CA VAL A 384 -10.73 9.47 0.03
C VAL A 384 -12.13 9.97 -0.34
N ALA A 385 -13.17 9.26 0.12
CA ALA A 385 -14.56 9.68 -0.10
C ALA A 385 -14.84 11.08 0.44
N ALA A 386 -14.29 11.42 1.61
CA ALA A 386 -14.40 12.77 2.18
C ALA A 386 -13.75 13.84 1.28
N LEU A 387 -12.58 13.54 0.70
CA LEU A 387 -11.91 14.46 -0.24
C LEU A 387 -12.68 14.59 -1.55
N GLU A 388 -13.22 13.49 -2.09
CA GLU A 388 -14.03 13.51 -3.31
C GLU A 388 -15.29 14.36 -3.13
N LYS A 389 -15.99 14.19 -2.02
CA LYS A 389 -17.18 15.01 -1.67
C LYS A 389 -16.87 16.50 -1.56
N ARG A 390 -15.65 16.86 -1.17
CA ARG A 390 -15.21 18.27 -1.07
C ARG A 390 -14.67 18.80 -2.40
N GLY A 391 -14.43 17.95 -3.38
CA GLY A 391 -14.04 18.31 -4.74
C GLY A 391 -15.20 18.54 -5.71
N GLU A 392 -16.43 18.17 -5.29
CA GLU A 392 -17.66 18.43 -6.03
C GLU A 392 -18.10 19.90 -5.83
#